data_04e27ea95ffe9ebf8a76abdc4dd88978
#
_entry.id   04e27ea95ffe9ebf8a76abdc4dd88978
#
_cell.length_a   1.000
_cell.length_b   1.000
_cell.length_c   1.000
_cell.angle_alpha   90.00
_cell.angle_beta   90.00
_cell.angle_gamma   90.00
#
_symmetry.space_group_name_H-M   'P 1'
#
loop_
_entity.id
_entity.type
_entity.pdbx_description
1 polymer ?
#
loop_
_entity_poly.entity_id
_entity_poly.type
_entity_poly.pdbx_seq_one_letter_code
_entity_poly.pdbx_strand_id
1 'polypeptide(L)'
;STIFVQSYVTELTELAFYYMNLVTVQRLQRNPTVKAEIQMRGFAENNGEEENQQRKGTPVGFFTYPISQASDITAFRATTVPVGEDQEPMIEQTREIVHKFNSVYGETLVEPEIMLPTNAACLRLPGTDGKAKMSKSLGNCIYLSDTAEDVKKKVMSMYTDPDHLKITDPGKVEGNTVFTYLDAFSRPEHFAKYCPDYENLEAMKEHYRRGGLGDVKCKKLLIAVLEEMLEPIRER
;
A
#
# COMPACT_ATOMS: atom_id res chain seq x y z
N SER A 1 16.77 8.50 9.00
CA SER A 1 15.81 9.13 8.06
C SER A 1 15.55 10.55 8.48
N THR A 2 15.36 11.45 7.51
CA THR A 2 15.01 12.84 7.76
C THR A 2 13.50 13.00 7.64
N ILE A 3 12.88 13.61 8.66
CA ILE A 3 11.46 13.95 8.68
C ILE A 3 11.36 15.48 8.76
N PHE A 4 10.52 16.06 7.91
CA PHE A 4 10.33 17.52 7.88
C PHE A 4 8.87 17.88 7.61
N VAL A 5 8.48 19.10 7.93
CA VAL A 5 7.16 19.63 7.61
C VAL A 5 7.21 20.18 6.18
N GLN A 6 6.44 19.58 5.27
CA GLN A 6 6.46 19.92 3.84
C GLN A 6 6.26 21.40 3.57
N SER A 7 5.35 22.07 4.31
CA SER A 7 5.08 23.51 4.14
C SER A 7 6.25 24.43 4.51
N TYR A 8 7.29 23.92 5.17
CA TYR A 8 8.51 24.69 5.44
C TYR A 8 9.50 24.65 4.29
N VAL A 9 9.26 23.81 3.28
CA VAL A 9 10.04 23.73 2.05
C VAL A 9 9.18 24.32 0.93
N THR A 10 9.11 25.64 0.87
CA THR A 10 8.23 26.40 -0.04
C THR A 10 8.58 26.17 -1.50
N GLU A 11 9.83 25.84 -1.78
CA GLU A 11 10.37 25.52 -3.11
C GLU A 11 9.68 24.35 -3.78
N LEU A 12 9.08 23.41 -2.99
CA LEU A 12 8.30 22.30 -3.54
C LEU A 12 7.08 22.79 -4.33
N THR A 13 6.38 23.79 -3.79
CA THR A 13 5.23 24.39 -4.47
C THR A 13 5.66 25.19 -5.70
N GLU A 14 6.74 25.93 -5.58
CA GLU A 14 7.29 26.70 -6.68
C GLU A 14 7.75 25.80 -7.82
N LEU A 15 8.46 24.72 -7.51
CA LEU A 15 8.93 23.73 -8.48
C LEU A 15 7.73 23.01 -9.18
N ALA A 16 6.71 22.65 -8.41
CA ALA A 16 5.48 22.08 -8.99
C ALA A 16 4.84 23.04 -9.99
N PHE A 17 4.84 24.33 -9.72
CA PHE A 17 4.28 25.33 -10.62
C PHE A 17 5.11 25.47 -11.91
N TYR A 18 6.44 25.39 -11.84
CA TYR A 18 7.27 25.30 -13.04
C TYR A 18 6.98 24.04 -13.86
N TYR A 19 6.79 22.89 -13.21
CA TYR A 19 6.47 21.64 -13.90
C TYR A 19 5.11 21.66 -14.61
N MET A 20 4.14 22.44 -14.12
CA MET A 20 2.85 22.62 -14.79
C MET A 20 2.99 23.20 -16.21
N ASN A 21 4.11 23.90 -16.52
CA ASN A 21 4.38 24.37 -17.87
C ASN A 21 4.96 23.29 -18.79
N LEU A 22 5.36 22.15 -18.24
CA LEU A 22 5.95 21.04 -18.98
C LEU A 22 4.97 19.88 -19.22
N VAL A 23 3.85 19.87 -18.50
CA VAL A 23 2.84 18.79 -18.55
C VAL A 23 1.54 19.31 -19.13
N THR A 24 0.98 18.58 -20.09
CA THR A 24 -0.32 18.94 -20.67
C THR A 24 -1.49 18.36 -19.88
N VAL A 25 -2.66 19.01 -19.97
CA VAL A 25 -3.92 18.50 -19.40
C VAL A 25 -4.22 17.10 -19.93
N GLN A 26 -4.06 16.88 -21.24
CA GLN A 26 -4.27 15.58 -21.88
C GLN A 26 -3.37 14.48 -21.32
N ARG A 27 -2.13 14.81 -20.95
CA ARG A 27 -1.23 13.84 -20.32
C ARG A 27 -1.70 13.44 -18.92
N LEU A 28 -2.15 14.39 -18.11
CA LEU A 28 -2.74 14.12 -16.80
C LEU A 28 -4.00 13.26 -16.90
N GLN A 29 -4.88 13.57 -17.85
CA GLN A 29 -6.10 12.79 -18.12
C GLN A 29 -5.82 11.34 -18.53
N ARG A 30 -4.65 11.04 -19.12
CA ARG A 30 -4.27 9.68 -19.51
C ARG A 30 -3.64 8.88 -18.38
N ASN A 31 -3.27 9.51 -17.28
CA ASN A 31 -2.69 8.79 -16.14
C ASN A 31 -3.72 7.82 -15.54
N PRO A 32 -3.43 6.50 -15.48
CA PRO A 32 -4.38 5.49 -15.02
C PRO A 32 -4.82 5.71 -13.57
N THR A 33 -3.90 6.12 -12.70
CA THR A 33 -4.17 6.38 -11.28
C THR A 33 -5.13 7.56 -11.13
N VAL A 34 -4.88 8.65 -11.85
CA VAL A 34 -5.78 9.84 -11.85
C VAL A 34 -7.17 9.47 -12.34
N LYS A 35 -7.28 8.68 -13.43
CA LYS A 35 -8.58 8.21 -13.95
C LYS A 35 -9.35 7.40 -12.93
N ALA A 36 -8.68 6.41 -12.30
CA ALA A 36 -9.32 5.55 -11.31
C ALA A 36 -9.82 6.35 -10.10
N GLU A 37 -9.04 7.32 -9.64
CA GLU A 37 -9.42 8.15 -8.50
C GLU A 37 -10.55 9.13 -8.83
N ILE A 38 -10.57 9.71 -10.03
CA ILE A 38 -11.68 10.55 -10.50
C ILE A 38 -12.99 9.76 -10.46
N GLN A 39 -12.98 8.52 -10.96
CA GLN A 39 -14.14 7.63 -10.94
C GLN A 39 -14.57 7.27 -9.51
N MET A 40 -13.62 6.87 -8.65
CA MET A 40 -13.93 6.51 -7.26
C MET A 40 -14.51 7.66 -6.44
N ARG A 41 -14.11 8.90 -6.73
CA ARG A 41 -14.58 10.10 -6.03
C ARG A 41 -15.87 10.70 -6.63
N GLY A 42 -16.37 10.12 -7.71
CA GLY A 42 -17.56 10.63 -8.41
C GLY A 42 -17.35 12.00 -9.06
N PHE A 43 -16.10 12.36 -9.38
CA PHE A 43 -15.80 13.52 -10.22
C PHE A 43 -16.12 13.14 -11.66
N ALA A 44 -17.30 13.56 -12.17
CA ALA A 44 -17.77 13.16 -13.50
C ALA A 44 -16.98 13.84 -14.62
N GLU A 45 -16.62 13.04 -15.64
CA GLU A 45 -16.38 13.59 -17.00
C GLU A 45 -17.70 14.11 -17.57
N ASN A 46 -17.66 15.28 -18.24
CA ASN A 46 -18.80 15.86 -18.94
C ASN A 46 -19.15 15.04 -20.20
N ASN A 47 -19.79 13.91 -20.03
CA ASN A 47 -20.46 13.21 -21.14
C ASN A 47 -21.96 13.49 -21.05
N GLY A 48 -22.35 14.58 -21.56
CA GLY A 48 -23.62 15.10 -22.11
C GLY A 48 -24.98 14.47 -21.83
N GLU A 49 -25.15 13.45 -21.01
CA GLU A 49 -26.44 12.76 -20.83
C GLU A 49 -26.72 12.55 -19.33
N GLU A 50 -27.51 13.44 -18.80
CA GLU A 50 -28.43 13.40 -17.64
C GLU A 50 -28.42 14.69 -16.83
N GLU A 51 -29.50 15.46 -17.01
CA GLU A 51 -29.67 16.84 -16.50
C GLU A 51 -29.95 16.98 -14.97
N ASN A 52 -29.90 15.90 -14.14
CA ASN A 52 -30.48 15.94 -12.79
C ASN A 52 -29.59 15.48 -11.62
N GLN A 53 -28.28 15.33 -11.78
CA GLN A 53 -27.38 15.17 -10.62
C GLN A 53 -26.39 16.32 -10.57
N GLN A 54 -26.25 16.97 -9.41
CA GLN A 54 -25.20 17.97 -9.11
C GLN A 54 -23.81 17.33 -9.31
N ARG A 55 -23.31 17.34 -10.56
CA ARG A 55 -22.01 16.81 -10.93
C ARG A 55 -20.93 17.73 -10.36
N LYS A 56 -20.20 17.26 -9.39
CA LYS A 56 -19.00 17.95 -8.89
C LYS A 56 -17.90 17.79 -9.93
N GLY A 57 -17.51 18.87 -10.58
CA GLY A 57 -16.32 18.89 -11.44
C GLY A 57 -15.05 18.46 -10.68
N THR A 58 -14.03 18.01 -11.41
CA THR A 58 -12.75 17.65 -10.81
C THR A 58 -12.03 18.92 -10.33
N PRO A 59 -11.71 19.07 -9.03
CA PRO A 59 -10.92 20.20 -8.55
C PRO A 59 -9.53 20.24 -9.21
N VAL A 60 -9.07 21.43 -9.58
CA VAL A 60 -7.75 21.60 -10.24
C VAL A 60 -6.63 21.06 -9.36
N GLY A 61 -6.64 21.35 -8.07
CA GLY A 61 -5.60 20.84 -7.14
C GLY A 61 -5.58 19.32 -7.04
N PHE A 62 -6.76 18.67 -7.13
CA PHE A 62 -6.82 17.22 -7.24
C PHE A 62 -6.26 16.73 -8.58
N PHE A 63 -6.59 17.40 -9.66
CA PHE A 63 -6.13 17.01 -11.00
C PHE A 63 -4.63 17.16 -11.21
N THR A 64 -3.99 18.12 -10.52
CA THR A 64 -2.56 18.44 -10.65
C THR A 64 -1.67 17.78 -9.60
N TYR A 65 -2.21 16.99 -8.64
CA TYR A 65 -1.39 16.37 -7.60
C TYR A 65 -0.23 15.49 -8.11
N PRO A 66 -0.30 14.83 -9.32
CA PRO A 66 0.85 14.09 -9.83
C PRO A 66 2.07 14.98 -10.11
N ILE A 67 1.84 16.25 -10.45
CA ILE A 67 2.92 17.22 -10.67
C ILE A 67 3.54 17.63 -9.34
N SER A 68 2.72 17.83 -8.30
CA SER A 68 3.21 18.09 -6.95
C SER A 68 4.02 16.91 -6.41
N GLN A 69 3.56 15.67 -6.64
CA GLN A 69 4.32 14.48 -6.26
C GLN A 69 5.67 14.40 -6.99
N ALA A 70 5.73 14.80 -8.25
CA ALA A 70 6.99 14.87 -8.98
C ALA A 70 7.97 15.90 -8.36
N SER A 71 7.46 17.03 -7.85
CA SER A 71 8.32 18.00 -7.15
C SER A 71 8.85 17.45 -5.83
N ASP A 72 8.01 16.74 -5.06
CA ASP A 72 8.43 16.10 -3.79
C ASP A 72 9.57 15.09 -4.01
N ILE A 73 9.57 14.38 -5.14
CA ILE A 73 10.60 13.40 -5.48
C ILE A 73 11.87 14.08 -5.97
N THR A 74 11.76 15.01 -6.91
CA THR A 74 12.90 15.55 -7.66
C THR A 74 13.64 16.66 -6.91
N ALA A 75 12.96 17.43 -6.06
CA ALA A 75 13.58 18.50 -5.27
C ALA A 75 14.70 17.99 -4.35
N PHE A 76 14.56 16.76 -3.85
CA PHE A 76 15.56 16.12 -2.99
C PHE A 76 16.52 15.22 -3.76
N ARG A 77 16.47 15.25 -5.11
CA ARG A 77 17.31 14.43 -5.98
C ARG A 77 17.19 12.92 -5.66
N ALA A 78 15.98 12.47 -5.37
CA ALA A 78 15.73 11.08 -5.06
C ALA A 78 16.13 10.18 -6.24
N THR A 79 17.03 9.25 -6.00
CA THR A 79 17.46 8.24 -6.99
C THR A 79 16.57 7.02 -6.98
N THR A 80 15.96 6.71 -5.84
CA THR A 80 15.12 5.52 -5.64
C THR A 80 13.90 5.89 -4.84
N VAL A 81 12.71 5.46 -5.30
CA VAL A 81 11.43 5.72 -4.65
C VAL A 81 10.74 4.39 -4.34
N PRO A 82 10.68 3.97 -3.06
CA PRO A 82 9.94 2.78 -2.67
C PRO A 82 8.44 3.06 -2.70
N VAL A 83 7.71 2.29 -3.51
CA VAL A 83 6.27 2.46 -3.75
C VAL A 83 5.56 1.13 -3.98
N GLY A 84 4.23 1.13 -3.89
CA GLY A 84 3.39 0.05 -4.39
C GLY A 84 3.15 0.15 -5.91
N GLU A 85 2.65 -0.92 -6.52
CA GLU A 85 2.36 -0.98 -7.97
C GLU A 85 1.42 0.13 -8.45
N ASP A 86 0.48 0.55 -7.60
CA ASP A 86 -0.47 1.62 -7.93
C ASP A 86 0.20 2.98 -8.15
N GLN A 87 1.46 3.14 -7.75
CA GLN A 87 2.25 4.36 -7.91
C GLN A 87 3.17 4.33 -9.13
N GLU A 88 3.30 3.22 -9.85
CA GLU A 88 4.12 3.15 -11.08
C GLU A 88 3.77 4.25 -12.08
N PRO A 89 2.49 4.51 -12.41
CA PRO A 89 2.14 5.57 -13.37
C PRO A 89 2.53 6.96 -12.90
N MET A 90 2.69 7.17 -11.59
CA MET A 90 3.11 8.44 -11.01
C MET A 90 4.62 8.64 -11.16
N ILE A 91 5.41 7.58 -10.95
CA ILE A 91 6.85 7.63 -11.13
C ILE A 91 7.21 7.77 -12.61
N GLU A 92 6.50 7.08 -13.51
CA GLU A 92 6.65 7.25 -14.95
C GLU A 92 6.38 8.70 -15.38
N GLN A 93 5.33 9.31 -14.87
CA GLN A 93 5.05 10.72 -15.13
C GLN A 93 6.14 11.64 -14.56
N THR A 94 6.71 11.31 -13.41
CA THR A 94 7.85 12.05 -12.85
C THR A 94 9.07 11.97 -13.76
N ARG A 95 9.38 10.79 -14.30
CA ARG A 95 10.47 10.60 -15.29
C ARG A 95 10.26 11.43 -16.55
N GLU A 96 9.03 11.45 -17.09
CA GLU A 96 8.69 12.30 -18.24
C GLU A 96 8.95 13.79 -17.95
N ILE A 97 8.61 14.25 -16.73
CA ILE A 97 8.88 15.63 -16.30
C ILE A 97 10.39 15.88 -16.24
N VAL A 98 11.16 14.95 -15.65
CA VAL A 98 12.63 15.04 -15.57
C VAL A 98 13.24 15.14 -16.96
N HIS A 99 12.87 14.25 -17.88
CA HIS A 99 13.35 14.28 -19.25
C HIS A 99 13.01 15.60 -19.95
N LYS A 100 11.77 16.06 -19.81
CA LYS A 100 11.34 17.31 -20.43
C LYS A 100 12.08 18.51 -19.85
N PHE A 101 12.24 18.56 -18.53
CA PHE A 101 12.95 19.61 -17.83
C PHE A 101 14.42 19.65 -18.28
N ASN A 102 15.10 18.52 -18.20
CA ASN A 102 16.51 18.41 -18.57
C ASN A 102 16.75 18.74 -20.06
N SER A 103 15.82 18.42 -20.94
CA SER A 103 15.91 18.77 -22.36
C SER A 103 15.82 20.28 -22.63
N VAL A 104 15.12 21.02 -21.77
CA VAL A 104 14.90 22.48 -21.94
C VAL A 104 15.96 23.28 -21.20
N TYR A 105 16.31 22.85 -19.98
CA TYR A 105 17.14 23.64 -19.05
C TYR A 105 18.54 23.04 -18.80
N GLY A 106 18.88 21.93 -19.45
CA GLY A 106 20.12 21.18 -19.21
C GLY A 106 19.97 20.16 -18.08
N GLU A 107 20.92 19.23 -17.97
CA GLU A 107 20.95 18.17 -16.97
C GLU A 107 21.00 18.73 -15.53
N THR A 108 19.84 18.78 -14.90
CA THR A 108 19.65 19.36 -13.54
C THR A 108 18.98 18.36 -12.60
N LEU A 109 17.91 17.72 -13.06
CA LEU A 109 17.12 16.80 -12.28
C LEU A 109 17.63 15.37 -12.44
N VAL A 110 17.53 14.59 -11.36
CA VAL A 110 17.85 13.15 -11.34
C VAL A 110 16.60 12.34 -11.66
N GLU A 111 16.73 11.38 -12.57
CA GLU A 111 15.65 10.45 -12.89
C GLU A 111 15.51 9.42 -11.77
N PRO A 112 14.32 9.28 -11.16
CA PRO A 112 14.12 8.33 -10.08
C PRO A 112 13.89 6.91 -10.59
N GLU A 113 14.43 5.92 -9.89
CA GLU A 113 14.12 4.52 -10.06
C GLU A 113 13.02 4.08 -9.10
N ILE A 114 12.16 3.20 -9.59
CA ILE A 114 11.09 2.61 -8.78
C ILE A 114 11.64 1.42 -7.97
N MET A 115 11.28 1.34 -6.70
CA MET A 115 11.57 0.18 -5.88
C MET A 115 10.26 -0.44 -5.41
N LEU A 116 9.89 -1.56 -6.01
CA LEU A 116 8.74 -2.36 -5.60
C LEU A 116 9.13 -3.34 -4.49
N PRO A 117 8.18 -3.74 -3.62
CA PRO A 117 8.40 -4.82 -2.68
C PRO A 117 8.82 -6.11 -3.40
N THR A 118 9.85 -6.77 -2.90
CA THR A 118 10.31 -8.06 -3.45
C THR A 118 9.38 -9.21 -3.10
N ASN A 119 8.61 -9.08 -2.02
CA ASN A 119 7.60 -10.06 -1.62
C ASN A 119 6.23 -9.67 -2.19
N ALA A 120 5.69 -10.51 -3.07
CA ALA A 120 4.39 -10.30 -3.71
C ALA A 120 3.24 -10.13 -2.70
N ALA A 121 3.30 -10.77 -1.53
CA ALA A 121 2.31 -10.60 -0.46
C ALA A 121 2.29 -9.17 0.12
N CYS A 122 3.42 -8.43 0.02
CA CYS A 122 3.52 -7.05 0.49
C CYS A 122 3.03 -6.02 -0.54
N LEU A 123 2.80 -6.41 -1.80
CA LEU A 123 2.31 -5.50 -2.84
C LEU A 123 0.93 -4.92 -2.49
N ARG A 124 0.06 -5.76 -1.92
CA ARG A 124 -1.29 -5.34 -1.51
C ARG A 124 -1.83 -6.21 -0.38
N LEU A 125 -1.70 -5.74 0.85
CA LEU A 125 -2.30 -6.42 2.00
C LEU A 125 -3.82 -6.20 2.06
N PRO A 126 -4.62 -7.27 2.25
CA PRO A 126 -6.05 -7.14 2.54
C PRO A 126 -6.26 -6.54 3.93
N GLY A 127 -7.42 -5.94 4.16
CA GLY A 127 -7.85 -5.59 5.51
C GLY A 127 -8.07 -6.84 6.38
N THR A 128 -8.19 -6.64 7.69
CA THR A 128 -8.43 -7.75 8.64
C THR A 128 -9.74 -8.50 8.37
N ASP A 129 -10.66 -7.89 7.63
CA ASP A 129 -11.93 -8.46 7.16
C ASP A 129 -11.78 -9.42 5.98
N GLY A 130 -10.62 -9.48 5.34
CA GLY A 130 -10.34 -10.33 4.17
C GLY A 130 -11.09 -9.96 2.89
N LYS A 131 -11.88 -8.89 2.90
CA LYS A 131 -12.78 -8.53 1.77
C LYS A 131 -12.30 -7.32 0.99
N ALA A 132 -11.79 -6.32 1.69
CA ALA A 132 -11.42 -5.05 1.10
C ALA A 132 -9.93 -4.76 1.30
N LYS A 133 -9.39 -3.81 0.51
CA LYS A 133 -8.07 -3.22 0.77
C LYS A 133 -8.05 -2.64 2.19
N MET A 134 -6.93 -2.81 2.89
CA MET A 134 -6.69 -2.16 4.16
C MET A 134 -6.94 -0.64 4.05
N SER A 135 -7.81 -0.10 4.89
CA SER A 135 -8.18 1.33 4.86
C SER A 135 -8.52 1.84 6.25
N LYS A 136 -8.02 3.01 6.58
CA LYS A 136 -8.36 3.70 7.85
C LYS A 136 -9.86 3.97 7.98
N SER A 137 -10.50 4.37 6.87
CA SER A 137 -11.93 4.69 6.85
C SER A 137 -12.83 3.48 7.07
N LEU A 138 -12.35 2.26 6.76
CA LEU A 138 -13.07 1.02 6.98
C LEU A 138 -12.79 0.40 8.35
N GLY A 139 -11.82 0.91 9.10
CA GLY A 139 -11.45 0.38 10.41
C GLY A 139 -10.84 -1.04 10.37
N ASN A 140 -10.44 -1.52 9.18
CA ASN A 140 -9.90 -2.87 8.96
C ASN A 140 -8.36 -2.89 8.91
N CYS A 141 -7.71 -1.93 9.58
CA CYS A 141 -6.25 -1.78 9.60
C CYS A 141 -5.66 -2.26 10.92
N ILE A 142 -4.43 -2.79 10.86
CA ILE A 142 -3.51 -2.84 12.00
C ILE A 142 -2.62 -1.59 11.88
N TYR A 143 -2.61 -0.76 12.92
CA TYR A 143 -1.80 0.46 12.96
C TYR A 143 -0.44 0.18 13.59
N LEU A 144 0.59 0.93 13.19
CA LEU A 144 1.92 0.84 13.82
C LEU A 144 1.88 1.27 15.30
N SER A 145 0.88 2.07 15.69
CA SER A 145 0.63 2.54 17.05
C SER A 145 -0.33 1.67 17.86
N ASP A 146 -0.87 0.59 17.28
CA ASP A 146 -1.76 -0.32 18.02
C ASP A 146 -1.01 -0.94 19.19
N THR A 147 -1.69 -1.02 20.34
CA THR A 147 -1.14 -1.75 21.50
C THR A 147 -1.09 -3.25 21.22
N ALA A 148 -0.28 -3.99 21.97
CA ALA A 148 -0.22 -5.45 21.87
C ALA A 148 -1.60 -6.11 22.02
N GLU A 149 -2.44 -5.53 22.89
CA GLU A 149 -3.83 -6.00 23.10
C GLU A 149 -4.71 -5.73 21.88
N ASP A 150 -4.57 -4.55 21.24
CA ASP A 150 -5.30 -4.20 20.02
C ASP A 150 -4.89 -5.09 18.85
N VAL A 151 -3.58 -5.30 18.66
CA VAL A 151 -3.05 -6.23 17.63
C VAL A 151 -3.62 -7.63 17.84
N LYS A 152 -3.55 -8.15 19.07
CA LYS A 152 -4.11 -9.46 19.43
C LYS A 152 -5.61 -9.54 19.11
N LYS A 153 -6.39 -8.52 19.50
CA LYS A 153 -7.83 -8.46 19.24
C LYS A 153 -8.12 -8.44 17.75
N LYS A 154 -7.43 -7.60 16.98
CA LYS A 154 -7.59 -7.50 15.53
C LYS A 154 -7.21 -8.79 14.81
N VAL A 155 -6.10 -9.42 15.17
CA VAL A 155 -5.68 -10.69 14.56
C VAL A 155 -6.64 -11.83 14.94
N MET A 156 -7.10 -11.90 16.17
CA MET A 156 -8.07 -12.92 16.59
C MET A 156 -9.41 -12.79 15.84
N SER A 157 -9.80 -11.58 15.43
CA SER A 157 -11.00 -11.33 14.62
C SER A 157 -10.76 -11.40 13.09
N MET A 158 -9.53 -11.64 12.63
CA MET A 158 -9.24 -11.77 11.20
C MET A 158 -10.07 -12.86 10.53
N TYR A 159 -10.48 -12.55 9.30
CA TYR A 159 -11.14 -13.51 8.43
C TYR A 159 -10.24 -14.70 8.14
N THR A 160 -10.81 -15.89 8.26
CA THR A 160 -10.21 -17.19 7.92
C THR A 160 -11.14 -17.95 6.99
N ASP A 161 -10.91 -19.24 6.78
CA ASP A 161 -11.79 -20.08 5.99
C ASP A 161 -13.11 -20.33 6.73
N PRO A 162 -14.27 -19.90 6.20
CA PRO A 162 -15.56 -20.13 6.84
C PRO A 162 -16.00 -21.60 6.88
N ASP A 163 -15.43 -22.44 6.02
CA ASP A 163 -15.74 -23.87 5.96
C ASP A 163 -14.90 -24.70 6.96
N HIS A 164 -13.83 -24.11 7.53
CA HIS A 164 -12.94 -24.74 8.51
C HIS A 164 -13.50 -24.62 9.93
N LEU A 165 -14.55 -25.40 10.24
CA LEU A 165 -15.26 -25.33 11.52
C LEU A 165 -14.60 -26.14 12.63
N LYS A 166 -13.97 -27.27 12.27
CA LYS A 166 -13.28 -28.16 13.21
C LYS A 166 -11.80 -28.24 12.83
N ILE A 167 -10.95 -28.48 13.82
CA ILE A 167 -9.50 -28.65 13.60
C ILE A 167 -9.20 -29.76 12.59
N THR A 168 -10.04 -30.78 12.53
CA THR A 168 -9.90 -31.92 11.61
C THR A 168 -10.31 -31.63 10.18
N ASP A 169 -11.03 -30.53 9.95
CA ASP A 169 -11.50 -30.17 8.61
C ASP A 169 -10.34 -29.68 7.76
N PRO A 170 -10.28 -30.03 6.47
CA PRO A 170 -9.35 -29.39 5.54
C PRO A 170 -9.64 -27.91 5.42
N GLY A 171 -8.59 -27.08 5.50
CA GLY A 171 -8.73 -25.63 5.39
C GLY A 171 -8.19 -25.08 4.08
N LYS A 172 -8.75 -23.95 3.63
CA LYS A 172 -8.27 -23.19 2.45
C LYS A 172 -7.30 -22.12 2.90
N VAL A 173 -6.10 -22.14 2.32
CA VAL A 173 -5.06 -21.12 2.55
C VAL A 173 -5.30 -19.89 1.68
N GLU A 174 -5.77 -20.12 0.45
CA GLU A 174 -6.06 -19.10 -0.54
C GLU A 174 -7.24 -18.23 -0.06
N GLY A 175 -7.01 -16.92 0.02
CA GLY A 175 -7.98 -15.95 0.55
C GLY A 175 -8.06 -15.90 2.08
N ASN A 176 -7.29 -16.71 2.79
CA ASN A 176 -7.19 -16.66 4.24
C ASN A 176 -6.25 -15.53 4.65
N THR A 177 -6.82 -14.50 5.28
CA THR A 177 -6.09 -13.26 5.66
C THR A 177 -4.91 -13.54 6.58
N VAL A 178 -5.03 -14.50 7.49
CA VAL A 178 -3.95 -14.87 8.43
C VAL A 178 -2.73 -15.38 7.67
N PHE A 179 -2.92 -16.26 6.68
CA PHE A 179 -1.81 -16.77 5.88
C PHE A 179 -1.23 -15.70 4.96
N THR A 180 -2.04 -14.80 4.40
CA THR A 180 -1.55 -13.66 3.60
C THR A 180 -0.61 -12.77 4.44
N TYR A 181 -0.95 -12.51 5.70
CA TYR A 181 -0.09 -11.74 6.60
C TYR A 181 1.14 -12.54 7.05
N LEU A 182 1.02 -13.84 7.26
CA LEU A 182 2.19 -14.68 7.54
C LEU A 182 3.15 -14.72 6.34
N ASP A 183 2.64 -14.80 5.10
CA ASP A 183 3.46 -14.70 3.88
C ASP A 183 4.22 -13.37 3.79
N ALA A 184 3.60 -12.28 4.23
CA ALA A 184 4.19 -10.96 4.20
C ALA A 184 5.26 -10.76 5.29
N PHE A 185 5.05 -11.25 6.50
CA PHE A 185 5.81 -10.85 7.68
C PHE A 185 6.59 -11.97 8.36
N SER A 186 6.21 -13.25 8.17
CA SER A 186 6.93 -14.34 8.83
C SER A 186 8.28 -14.64 8.16
N ARG A 187 9.22 -15.11 8.96
CA ARG A 187 10.55 -15.56 8.56
C ARG A 187 10.83 -16.92 9.17
N PRO A 188 11.79 -17.69 8.63
CA PRO A 188 12.13 -19.00 9.19
C PRO A 188 12.44 -18.98 10.70
N GLU A 189 13.09 -17.92 11.18
CA GLU A 189 13.46 -17.76 12.60
C GLU A 189 12.23 -17.71 13.51
N HIS A 190 11.09 -17.15 13.02
CA HIS A 190 9.86 -17.08 13.79
C HIS A 190 9.29 -18.48 14.08
N PHE A 191 9.44 -19.43 13.14
CA PHE A 191 8.98 -20.80 13.36
C PHE A 191 9.79 -21.49 14.45
N ALA A 192 11.12 -21.41 14.39
CA ALA A 192 11.98 -21.98 15.43
C ALA A 192 11.67 -21.39 16.82
N LYS A 193 11.31 -20.11 16.89
CA LYS A 193 11.06 -19.39 18.15
C LYS A 193 9.65 -19.59 18.70
N TYR A 194 8.63 -19.52 17.85
CA TYR A 194 7.22 -19.44 18.27
C TYR A 194 6.38 -20.64 17.89
N CYS A 195 6.82 -21.46 16.94
CA CYS A 195 6.08 -22.60 16.45
C CYS A 195 6.97 -23.76 15.99
N PRO A 196 7.82 -24.33 16.88
CA PRO A 196 8.85 -25.30 16.52
C PRO A 196 8.32 -26.61 15.93
N ASP A 197 7.01 -26.84 15.96
CA ASP A 197 6.36 -27.98 15.29
C ASP A 197 6.45 -27.90 13.76
N TYR A 198 6.80 -26.74 13.21
CA TYR A 198 6.89 -26.52 11.77
C TYR A 198 8.25 -25.92 11.40
N GLU A 199 8.85 -26.47 10.36
CA GLU A 199 10.12 -25.97 9.82
C GLU A 199 9.95 -24.56 9.18
N ASN A 200 8.84 -24.34 8.51
CA ASN A 200 8.53 -23.12 7.78
C ASN A 200 7.02 -22.93 7.56
N LEU A 201 6.66 -21.81 6.93
CA LEU A 201 5.27 -21.48 6.66
C LEU A 201 4.59 -22.47 5.72
N GLU A 202 5.31 -23.03 4.73
CA GLU A 202 4.70 -23.94 3.78
C GLU A 202 4.32 -25.28 4.45
N ALA A 203 5.16 -25.81 5.32
CA ALA A 203 4.81 -26.98 6.13
C ALA A 203 3.55 -26.75 7.00
N MET A 204 3.41 -25.53 7.53
CA MET A 204 2.21 -25.14 8.28
C MET A 204 0.96 -25.06 7.37
N LYS A 205 1.09 -24.47 6.17
CA LYS A 205 0.01 -24.41 5.18
C LYS A 205 -0.44 -25.78 4.70
N GLU A 206 0.50 -26.69 4.45
CA GLU A 206 0.19 -28.08 4.06
C GLU A 206 -0.60 -28.79 5.15
N HIS A 207 -0.20 -28.62 6.42
CA HIS A 207 -0.94 -29.17 7.55
C HIS A 207 -2.35 -28.59 7.65
N TYR A 208 -2.51 -27.28 7.42
CA TYR A 208 -3.83 -26.63 7.42
C TYR A 208 -4.72 -27.15 6.30
N ARG A 209 -4.18 -27.30 5.07
CA ARG A 209 -4.91 -27.86 3.93
C ARG A 209 -5.36 -29.31 4.14
N ARG A 210 -4.55 -30.08 4.84
CA ARG A 210 -4.86 -31.49 5.12
C ARG A 210 -5.86 -31.68 6.25
N GLY A 211 -6.03 -30.67 7.09
CA GLY A 211 -6.73 -30.79 8.37
C GLY A 211 -5.81 -31.23 9.52
N GLY A 212 -6.16 -30.84 10.73
CA GLY A 212 -5.39 -31.09 11.95
C GLY A 212 -4.76 -29.83 12.57
N LEU A 213 -4.85 -28.67 11.91
CA LEU A 213 -4.37 -27.41 12.41
C LEU A 213 -5.48 -26.36 12.49
N GLY A 214 -5.80 -25.89 13.69
CA GLY A 214 -6.84 -24.88 13.90
C GLY A 214 -6.35 -23.44 13.70
N ASP A 215 -7.25 -22.56 13.28
CA ASP A 215 -7.01 -21.12 13.04
C ASP A 215 -6.35 -20.40 14.21
N VAL A 216 -6.72 -20.74 15.43
CA VAL A 216 -6.18 -20.10 16.64
C VAL A 216 -4.67 -20.27 16.74
N LYS A 217 -4.11 -21.42 16.34
CA LYS A 217 -2.65 -21.62 16.34
C LYS A 217 -1.95 -20.73 15.30
N CYS A 218 -2.52 -20.62 14.09
CA CYS A 218 -2.03 -19.74 13.04
C CYS A 218 -2.10 -18.26 13.47
N LYS A 219 -3.21 -17.85 14.07
CA LYS A 219 -3.39 -16.49 14.61
C LYS A 219 -2.40 -16.17 15.74
N LYS A 220 -2.12 -17.12 16.63
CA LYS A 220 -1.12 -16.94 17.70
C LYS A 220 0.29 -16.71 17.14
N LEU A 221 0.68 -17.46 16.10
CA LEU A 221 1.95 -17.25 15.42
C LEU A 221 1.99 -15.86 14.81
N LEU A 222 0.94 -15.45 14.08
CA LEU A 222 0.87 -14.12 13.47
C LEU A 222 0.97 -13.00 14.52
N ILE A 223 0.30 -13.14 15.66
CA ILE A 223 0.40 -12.17 16.76
C ILE A 223 1.85 -12.04 17.21
N ALA A 224 2.55 -13.15 17.45
CA ALA A 224 3.94 -13.14 17.90
C ALA A 224 4.88 -12.46 16.86
N VAL A 225 4.68 -12.76 15.57
CA VAL A 225 5.45 -12.15 14.47
C VAL A 225 5.21 -10.65 14.40
N LEU A 226 3.95 -10.20 14.47
CA LEU A 226 3.61 -8.78 14.42
C LEU A 226 4.11 -8.04 15.66
N GLU A 227 4.03 -8.61 16.84
CA GLU A 227 4.53 -8.00 18.06
C GLU A 227 6.05 -7.82 18.03
N GLU A 228 6.81 -8.82 17.57
CA GLU A 228 8.26 -8.70 17.42
C GLU A 228 8.64 -7.55 16.46
N MET A 229 7.83 -7.29 15.46
CA MET A 229 8.04 -6.19 14.51
C MET A 229 7.61 -4.84 15.06
N LEU A 230 6.46 -4.78 15.76
CA LEU A 230 5.84 -3.52 16.15
C LEU A 230 6.36 -2.97 17.47
N GLU A 231 6.78 -3.84 18.41
CA GLU A 231 7.27 -3.41 19.72
C GLU A 231 8.45 -2.41 19.63
N PRO A 232 9.51 -2.64 18.84
CA PRO A 232 10.59 -1.67 18.70
C PRO A 232 10.18 -0.37 18.03
N ILE A 233 9.08 -0.38 17.26
CA ILE A 233 8.52 0.82 16.62
C ILE A 233 7.76 1.66 17.65
N ARG A 234 7.01 1.00 18.54
CA ARG A 234 6.25 1.67 19.61
C ARG A 234 7.14 2.28 20.71
N GLU A 235 8.31 1.67 20.96
CA GLU A 235 9.26 2.16 21.96
C GLU A 235 10.02 3.42 21.54
N ARG A 236 9.94 3.84 20.28
CA ARG A 236 10.58 5.05 19.72
C ARG A 236 9.67 6.26 19.73
#